data_10e8b1fb1a0d7d7b38eac45fcaa162cf
#
_entry.id   10e8b1fb1a0d7d7b38eac45fcaa162cf
#
_cell.length_a   1.000
_cell.length_b   1.000
_cell.length_c   1.000
_cell.angle_alpha   90.00
_cell.angle_beta   90.00
_cell.angle_gamma   90.00
#
_symmetry.space_group_name_H-M   'P 1'
#
loop_
_entity.id
_entity.type
_entity.pdbx_description
1 polymer ?
#
loop_
_entity_poly.entity_id
_entity_poly.type
_entity_poly.pdbx_seq_one_letter_code
_entity_poly.pdbx_strand_id
1 'polypeptide(L)'
;MTPKYKRILLKLSGETLGGEQGSGFDYDTIRSLAESVIAVHNLNVEVGIVIGGGNIFRGAKSTDGNIGRVAGDHMGMLATVINSICLQEMLEQRGVLTRVLSAIELNAIAEPYIKRRADRHL
;
A
#
# COMPACT_ATOMS: atom_id res chain seq x y z
N MET A 1 -8.71 21.24 14.87
CA MET A 1 -7.88 20.24 15.56
C MET A 1 -6.42 20.38 15.14
N THR A 2 -5.51 20.38 16.09
CA THR A 2 -4.07 20.45 15.80
C THR A 2 -3.49 19.05 15.92
N PRO A 3 -2.93 18.49 14.83
CA PRO A 3 -2.36 17.15 14.88
C PRO A 3 -1.10 17.12 15.76
N LYS A 4 -0.92 16.00 16.46
CA LYS A 4 0.24 15.80 17.33
C LYS A 4 1.54 15.63 16.53
N TYR A 5 1.44 15.04 15.33
CA TYR A 5 2.59 14.75 14.47
C TYR A 5 2.42 15.42 13.12
N LYS A 6 3.52 15.92 12.57
CA LYS A 6 3.52 16.56 11.23
C LYS A 6 3.73 15.56 10.11
N ARG A 7 4.29 14.41 10.42
CA ARG A 7 4.60 13.35 9.45
C ARG A 7 4.39 12.01 10.10
N ILE A 8 3.68 11.12 9.44
CA ILE A 8 3.43 9.77 9.94
C ILE A 8 3.76 8.72 8.88
N LEU A 9 4.13 7.55 9.34
CA LEU A 9 4.26 6.36 8.51
C LEU A 9 3.20 5.36 8.97
N LEU A 10 2.24 5.10 8.11
CA LEU A 10 1.15 4.19 8.39
C LEU A 10 1.47 2.82 7.82
N LYS A 11 1.46 1.80 8.66
CA LYS A 11 1.69 0.43 8.23
C LYS A 11 0.35 -0.30 8.15
N LEU A 12 0.02 -0.80 6.96
CA LEU A 12 -1.24 -1.50 6.71
C LEU A 12 -0.98 -2.94 6.32
N SER A 13 -1.76 -3.84 6.89
CA SER A 13 -1.80 -5.22 6.44
C SER A 13 -2.56 -5.30 5.11
N GLY A 14 -2.09 -6.13 4.17
CA GLY A 14 -2.78 -6.32 2.90
C GLY A 14 -4.19 -6.86 3.09
N GLU A 15 -4.43 -7.66 4.13
CA GLU A 15 -5.75 -8.21 4.43
C GLU A 15 -6.79 -7.12 4.68
N THR A 16 -6.37 -5.94 5.12
CA THR A 16 -7.28 -4.81 5.30
C THR A 16 -8.02 -4.47 4.01
N LEU A 17 -7.36 -4.58 2.86
CA LEU A 17 -7.99 -4.30 1.57
C LEU A 17 -9.01 -5.35 1.16
N GLY A 18 -8.96 -6.52 1.77
CA GLY A 18 -9.92 -7.60 1.52
C GLY A 18 -11.19 -7.53 2.36
N GLY A 19 -11.30 -6.54 3.25
CA GLY A 19 -12.45 -6.42 4.12
C GLY A 19 -12.56 -7.59 5.10
N GLU A 20 -13.78 -8.00 5.41
CA GLU A 20 -14.02 -9.08 6.37
C GLU A 20 -13.42 -10.42 5.93
N GLN A 21 -13.39 -10.70 4.65
CA GLN A 21 -12.82 -11.94 4.13
C GLN A 21 -11.30 -11.97 4.18
N GLY A 22 -10.68 -10.80 4.20
CA GLY A 22 -9.23 -10.67 4.21
C GLY A 22 -8.54 -11.05 2.90
N SER A 23 -9.29 -11.41 1.86
CA SER A 23 -8.75 -11.79 0.56
C SER A 23 -9.35 -10.93 -0.55
N GLY A 24 -8.58 -10.74 -1.63
CA GLY A 24 -8.99 -9.92 -2.77
C GLY A 24 -9.13 -8.45 -2.39
N PHE A 25 -10.05 -7.78 -3.07
CA PHE A 25 -10.31 -6.35 -2.87
C PHE A 25 -11.77 -6.15 -2.47
N ASP A 26 -11.98 -5.51 -1.34
CA ASP A 26 -13.29 -5.00 -0.94
C ASP A 26 -13.28 -3.49 -1.15
N TYR A 27 -13.90 -3.05 -2.24
CA TYR A 27 -13.80 -1.66 -2.68
C TYR A 27 -14.44 -0.67 -1.71
N ASP A 28 -15.47 -1.07 -0.98
CA ASP A 28 -16.07 -0.21 0.04
C ASP A 28 -15.09 0.04 1.19
N THR A 29 -14.39 -1.02 1.63
CA THR A 29 -13.37 -0.90 2.67
C THR A 29 -12.21 -0.03 2.19
N ILE A 30 -11.75 -0.23 0.94
CA ILE A 30 -10.64 0.55 0.37
C ILE A 30 -11.04 2.02 0.26
N ARG A 31 -12.27 2.30 -0.15
CA ARG A 31 -12.79 3.67 -0.25
C ARG A 31 -12.79 4.33 1.11
N SER A 32 -13.28 3.63 2.14
CA SER A 32 -13.29 4.16 3.51
C SER A 32 -11.89 4.42 4.02
N LEU A 33 -10.95 3.53 3.72
CA LEU A 33 -9.55 3.70 4.09
C LEU A 33 -8.95 4.94 3.40
N ALA A 34 -9.20 5.11 2.11
CA ALA A 34 -8.73 6.28 1.37
C ALA A 34 -9.29 7.57 1.97
N GLU A 35 -10.56 7.59 2.31
CA GLU A 35 -11.18 8.75 2.93
C GLU A 35 -10.56 9.08 4.29
N SER A 36 -10.22 8.06 5.08
CA SER A 36 -9.54 8.26 6.36
C SER A 36 -8.14 8.84 6.18
N VAL A 37 -7.39 8.34 5.20
CA VAL A 37 -6.06 8.87 4.89
C VAL A 37 -6.15 10.33 4.45
N ILE A 38 -7.12 10.65 3.60
CA ILE A 38 -7.32 12.01 3.12
C ILE A 38 -7.69 12.95 4.27
N ALA A 39 -8.52 12.49 5.20
CA ALA A 39 -8.88 13.30 6.36
C ALA A 39 -7.65 13.69 7.19
N VAL A 40 -6.72 12.75 7.37
CA VAL A 40 -5.45 13.03 8.06
C VAL A 40 -4.58 13.98 7.24
N HIS A 41 -4.46 13.73 5.94
CA HIS A 41 -3.68 14.58 5.03
C HIS A 41 -4.21 16.02 5.05
N ASN A 42 -5.51 16.20 5.11
CA ASN A 42 -6.14 17.53 5.14
C ASN A 42 -5.87 18.31 6.42
N LEU A 43 -5.34 17.66 7.45
CA LEU A 43 -4.85 18.31 8.65
C LEU A 43 -3.41 18.83 8.49
N ASN A 44 -2.88 18.84 7.27
CA ASN A 44 -1.50 19.19 6.94
C ASN A 44 -0.49 18.21 7.53
N VAL A 45 -0.87 16.94 7.60
CA VAL A 45 0.04 15.85 8.00
C VAL A 45 0.56 15.18 6.73
N GLU A 46 1.87 15.03 6.64
CA GLU A 46 2.51 14.26 5.57
C GLU A 46 2.36 12.78 5.88
N VAL A 47 1.86 12.00 4.91
CA VAL A 47 1.53 10.59 5.14
C VAL A 47 2.32 9.70 4.21
N GLY A 48 3.12 8.80 4.80
CA GLY A 48 3.71 7.68 4.09
C GLY A 48 2.94 6.41 4.45
N ILE A 49 2.79 5.49 3.52
CA ILE A 49 2.06 4.25 3.73
C ILE A 49 2.92 3.08 3.29
N VAL A 50 3.03 2.07 4.16
CA VAL A 50 3.63 0.78 3.82
C VAL A 50 2.51 -0.25 3.89
N ILE A 51 2.32 -1.00 2.81
CA ILE A 51 1.21 -1.95 2.73
C ILE A 51 1.70 -3.34 2.34
N GLY A 52 1.17 -4.36 3.01
CA GLY A 52 1.46 -5.74 2.71
C GLY A 52 0.62 -6.28 1.55
N GLY A 53 0.83 -7.55 1.21
CA GLY A 53 0.16 -8.21 0.09
C GLY A 53 -0.69 -9.41 0.48
N GLY A 54 -1.00 -9.60 1.75
CA GLY A 54 -1.64 -10.82 2.25
C GLY A 54 -3.06 -11.09 1.77
N ASN A 55 -3.72 -10.10 1.20
CA ASN A 55 -5.04 -10.28 0.57
C ASN A 55 -4.95 -10.96 -0.81
N ILE A 56 -3.76 -10.94 -1.42
CA ILE A 56 -3.52 -11.51 -2.75
C ILE A 56 -2.74 -12.81 -2.63
N PHE A 57 -1.64 -12.78 -1.87
CA PHE A 57 -0.78 -13.94 -1.75
C PHE A 57 -0.07 -13.98 -0.39
N ARG A 58 -0.10 -15.14 0.25
CA ARG A 58 0.60 -15.42 1.51
C ARG A 58 1.59 -16.55 1.28
N GLY A 59 2.83 -16.21 0.88
CA GLY A 59 3.82 -17.15 0.42
C GLY A 59 3.97 -18.39 1.28
N ALA A 60 4.32 -18.24 2.55
CA ALA A 60 4.65 -19.38 3.41
C ALA A 60 3.43 -20.23 3.82
N LYS A 61 2.23 -19.63 3.87
CA LYS A 61 1.02 -20.31 4.36
C LYS A 61 0.16 -20.92 3.27
N SER A 62 0.29 -20.45 2.03
CA SER A 62 -0.61 -20.84 0.94
C SER A 62 0.02 -21.77 -0.06
N THR A 63 1.25 -22.20 0.15
CA THR A 63 1.96 -22.93 -0.89
C THR A 63 1.72 -24.43 -0.89
N ASP A 64 1.31 -25.02 0.22
CA ASP A 64 1.22 -26.47 0.35
C ASP A 64 2.48 -27.21 -0.14
N GLY A 65 3.63 -26.52 -0.10
CA GLY A 65 4.88 -27.07 -0.62
C GLY A 65 5.02 -27.01 -2.14
N ASN A 66 4.06 -26.45 -2.86
CA ASN A 66 4.07 -26.45 -4.32
C ASN A 66 4.84 -25.28 -4.94
N ILE A 67 4.98 -24.18 -4.21
CA ILE A 67 5.69 -22.99 -4.68
C ILE A 67 6.92 -22.81 -3.84
N GLY A 68 8.10 -22.73 -4.49
CA GLY A 68 9.36 -22.51 -3.81
C GLY A 68 9.37 -21.16 -3.09
N ARG A 69 10.19 -21.05 -2.04
CA ARG A 69 10.25 -19.86 -1.20
C ARG A 69 10.62 -18.61 -1.99
N VAL A 70 11.61 -18.70 -2.88
CA VAL A 70 12.06 -17.54 -3.67
C VAL A 70 10.94 -17.03 -4.57
N ALA A 71 10.27 -17.93 -5.29
CA ALA A 71 9.13 -17.55 -6.13
C ALA A 71 8.00 -16.99 -5.29
N GLY A 72 7.71 -17.61 -4.15
CA GLY A 72 6.69 -17.12 -3.23
C GLY A 72 6.98 -15.72 -2.70
N ASP A 73 8.24 -15.45 -2.35
CA ASP A 73 8.66 -14.12 -1.91
C ASP A 73 8.46 -13.08 -3.00
N HIS A 74 8.83 -13.41 -4.25
CA HIS A 74 8.62 -12.51 -5.38
C HIS A 74 7.13 -12.24 -5.62
N MET A 75 6.30 -13.28 -5.54
CA MET A 75 4.85 -13.12 -5.68
C MET A 75 4.29 -12.21 -4.58
N GLY A 76 4.74 -12.40 -3.34
CA GLY A 76 4.34 -11.54 -2.24
C GLY A 76 4.76 -10.08 -2.42
N MET A 77 5.97 -9.85 -2.91
CA MET A 77 6.45 -8.49 -3.18
C MET A 77 5.64 -7.84 -4.31
N LEU A 78 5.33 -8.58 -5.38
CA LEU A 78 4.49 -8.06 -6.45
C LEU A 78 3.07 -7.77 -5.96
N ALA A 79 2.55 -8.57 -5.04
CA ALA A 79 1.25 -8.33 -4.44
C ALA A 79 1.20 -6.98 -3.70
N THR A 80 2.30 -6.60 -3.02
CA THR A 80 2.37 -5.28 -2.37
C THR A 80 2.29 -4.15 -3.38
N VAL A 81 2.89 -4.32 -4.55
CA VAL A 81 2.84 -3.31 -5.62
C VAL A 81 1.42 -3.18 -6.16
N ILE A 82 0.73 -4.30 -6.37
CA ILE A 82 -0.68 -4.28 -6.80
C ILE A 82 -1.52 -3.48 -5.80
N ASN A 83 -1.38 -3.74 -4.51
CA ASN A 83 -2.13 -3.03 -3.48
C ASN A 83 -1.80 -1.53 -3.45
N SER A 84 -0.53 -1.20 -3.63
CA SER A 84 -0.09 0.20 -3.65
C SER A 84 -0.70 0.96 -4.83
N ILE A 85 -0.77 0.33 -6.00
CA ILE A 85 -1.39 0.92 -7.19
C ILE A 85 -2.90 1.11 -6.96
N CYS A 86 -3.55 0.12 -6.35
CA CYS A 86 -4.97 0.22 -6.04
C CYS A 86 -5.25 1.41 -5.12
N LEU A 87 -4.47 1.54 -4.06
CA LEU A 87 -4.62 2.64 -3.11
C LEU A 87 -4.29 4.00 -3.76
N GLN A 88 -3.24 4.05 -4.58
CA GLN A 88 -2.89 5.25 -5.34
C GLN A 88 -4.08 5.72 -6.19
N GLU A 89 -4.69 4.82 -6.92
CA GLU A 89 -5.84 5.15 -7.78
C GLU A 89 -7.00 5.71 -6.96
N MET A 90 -7.31 5.08 -5.83
CA MET A 90 -8.40 5.54 -4.97
C MET A 90 -8.13 6.92 -4.37
N LEU A 91 -6.88 7.23 -4.03
CA LEU A 91 -6.49 8.53 -3.50
C LEU A 91 -6.49 9.59 -4.60
N GLU A 92 -5.94 9.27 -5.77
CA GLU A 92 -5.84 10.24 -6.86
C GLU A 92 -7.20 10.58 -7.46
N GLN A 93 -8.14 9.64 -7.48
CA GLN A 93 -9.52 9.93 -7.88
C GLN A 93 -10.17 10.97 -6.96
N ARG A 94 -9.66 11.13 -5.75
CA ARG A 94 -10.16 12.11 -4.79
C ARG A 94 -9.30 13.37 -4.71
N GLY A 95 -8.40 13.55 -5.67
CA GLY A 95 -7.60 14.76 -5.80
C GLY A 95 -6.33 14.80 -4.96
N VAL A 96 -5.92 13.68 -4.38
CA VAL A 96 -4.69 13.63 -3.58
C VAL A 96 -3.58 12.94 -4.36
N LEU A 97 -2.56 13.71 -4.72
CA LEU A 97 -1.41 13.18 -5.45
C LEU A 97 -0.69 12.14 -4.62
N THR A 98 -0.42 11.00 -5.22
CA THR A 98 0.16 9.85 -4.54
C THR A 98 1.28 9.25 -5.37
N ARG A 99 2.42 8.96 -4.74
CA ARG A 99 3.58 8.35 -5.40
C ARG A 99 3.76 6.94 -4.86
N VAL A 100 3.91 5.99 -5.77
CA VAL A 100 4.21 4.59 -5.42
C VAL A 100 5.69 4.35 -5.64
N LEU A 101 6.36 3.87 -4.59
CA LEU A 101 7.77 3.50 -4.62
C LEU A 101 7.89 2.01 -4.32
N SER A 102 8.78 1.33 -5.02
CA SER A 102 8.96 -0.11 -4.89
C SER A 102 10.43 -0.48 -4.73
N ALA A 103 10.69 -1.48 -3.90
CA ALA A 103 12.02 -2.09 -3.80
C ALA A 103 12.35 -2.94 -5.02
N ILE A 104 11.34 -3.39 -5.76
CA ILE A 104 11.51 -4.09 -7.03
C ILE A 104 11.49 -3.06 -8.15
N GLU A 105 12.38 -3.20 -9.11
CA GLU A 105 12.47 -2.27 -10.23
C GLU A 105 11.32 -2.50 -11.21
N LEU A 106 10.33 -1.61 -11.20
CA LEU A 106 9.14 -1.64 -12.04
C LEU A 106 8.86 -0.25 -12.58
N ASN A 107 9.83 0.34 -13.26
CA ASN A 107 9.86 1.76 -13.59
C ASN A 107 8.65 2.26 -14.39
N ALA A 108 7.94 1.38 -15.10
CA ALA A 108 6.75 1.76 -15.87
C ALA A 108 5.56 2.12 -14.97
N ILE A 109 5.51 1.61 -13.74
CA ILE A 109 4.32 1.75 -12.87
C ILE A 109 4.64 2.22 -11.45
N ALA A 110 5.91 2.19 -11.03
CA ALA A 110 6.32 2.61 -9.70
C ALA A 110 7.74 3.15 -9.75
N GLU A 111 8.05 4.09 -8.86
CA GLU A 111 9.40 4.60 -8.73
C GLU A 111 10.25 3.66 -7.89
N PRO A 112 11.57 3.58 -8.14
CA PRO A 112 12.46 2.86 -7.23
C PRO A 112 12.41 3.50 -5.84
N TYR A 113 12.38 2.67 -4.80
CA TYR A 113 12.43 3.21 -3.45
C TYR A 113 13.83 3.75 -3.15
N ILE A 114 13.91 5.05 -2.95
CA ILE A 114 15.09 5.75 -2.48
C ILE A 114 14.60 6.70 -1.40
N LYS A 115 15.18 6.60 -0.19
CA LYS A 115 14.71 7.36 0.96
C LYS A 115 14.58 8.85 0.68
N ARG A 116 15.57 9.46 0.04
CA ARG A 116 15.53 10.89 -0.28
C ARG A 116 14.38 11.24 -1.22
N ARG A 117 14.07 10.34 -2.15
CA ARG A 117 12.96 10.54 -3.07
C ARG A 117 11.62 10.46 -2.33
N ALA A 118 11.48 9.48 -1.42
CA ALA A 118 10.29 9.37 -0.59
C ALA A 118 10.10 10.63 0.26
N ASP A 119 11.16 11.10 0.89
CA ASP A 119 11.11 12.33 1.71
C ASP A 119 10.68 13.54 0.88
N ARG A 120 11.12 13.65 -0.37
CA ARG A 120 10.74 14.77 -1.24
C ARG A 120 9.28 14.74 -1.65
N HIS A 121 8.69 13.55 -1.78
CA HIS A 121 7.28 13.42 -2.18
C HIS A 121 6.31 13.72 -1.04
N LEU A 122 6.79 13.71 0.19
CA LEU A 122 5.94 13.96 1.36
C LEU A 122 5.64 15.48 1.57
#